data_7ede42026d12244e21de3a0294a51f47
#
_entry.id   7ede42026d12244e21de3a0294a51f47
#
_cell.length_a   1.000
_cell.length_b   1.000
_cell.length_c   1.000
_cell.angle_alpha   90.00
_cell.angle_beta   90.00
_cell.angle_gamma   90.00
#
_symmetry.space_group_name_H-M   'P 1'
#
loop_
_entity.id
_entity.type
_entity.pdbx_description
1 polymer ?
#
loop_
_entity_poly.entity_id
_entity_poly.type
_entity_poly.pdbx_seq_one_letter_code
_entity_poly.pdbx_strand_id
1 'polypeptide(L)'
;MTPVTTSFALVGLGKMGANMARRLAQGGVRAALFDQDAEVTSALAAEINAPSAASLAKMIEQVTAPRVVWLMLPAGDATERAIGALAPLLSDGDVMVDGANSYYKDSVRRAAMLKRNGLLFVDAGVSGGIHGLANGYCLMVGGEEDAVARVKPYLRLLAPAPQPGPAAAGWLHAGPSGAGHFVKMVHNGIEYGMMQALAEGFALMGAKKEFDLDLAGVGELWKHGSVVRSWLLDLTADALKDDVLLDGIKPFVADSGEGRWTAIEAVELGVPAPVMSLALMMRYATQGNNDYAARLLAKMRQGFGGHAVVAEPAGGTAG
;
A
#
# COMPACT_ATOMS: atom_id res chain seq x y z
N MET A 1 -22.42 11.75 -31.64
CA MET A 1 -21.31 10.92 -31.20
C MET A 1 -21.88 9.70 -30.48
N THR A 2 -21.69 8.51 -31.00
CA THR A 2 -22.10 7.27 -30.33
C THR A 2 -21.40 7.20 -28.96
N PRO A 3 -22.10 6.94 -27.85
CA PRO A 3 -21.48 6.80 -26.57
C PRO A 3 -20.48 5.64 -26.65
N VAL A 4 -19.21 5.92 -26.34
CA VAL A 4 -18.19 4.85 -26.25
C VAL A 4 -18.50 4.08 -24.98
N THR A 5 -19.09 2.91 -25.15
CA THR A 5 -19.41 2.00 -24.04
C THR A 5 -18.11 1.47 -23.45
N THR A 6 -17.95 1.63 -22.14
CA THR A 6 -16.86 1.00 -21.37
C THR A 6 -17.43 -0.11 -20.49
N SER A 7 -16.64 -1.12 -20.19
CA SER A 7 -16.99 -2.16 -19.22
C SER A 7 -16.24 -1.98 -17.88
N PHE A 8 -15.46 -0.91 -17.72
CA PHE A 8 -14.60 -0.67 -16.56
C PHE A 8 -14.97 0.65 -15.87
N ALA A 9 -15.07 0.60 -14.54
CA ALA A 9 -15.28 1.75 -13.69
C ALA A 9 -14.21 1.80 -12.59
N LEU A 10 -13.79 3.01 -12.21
CA LEU A 10 -12.82 3.24 -11.15
C LEU A 10 -13.39 4.20 -10.11
N VAL A 11 -13.35 3.78 -8.84
CA VAL A 11 -13.83 4.52 -7.68
C VAL A 11 -12.65 4.86 -6.76
N GLY A 12 -12.52 6.12 -6.41
CA GLY A 12 -11.39 6.63 -5.63
C GLY A 12 -10.26 7.10 -6.53
N LEU A 13 -10.13 8.42 -6.66
CA LEU A 13 -9.20 9.10 -7.58
C LEU A 13 -8.09 9.86 -6.84
N GLY A 14 -7.71 9.37 -5.66
CA GLY A 14 -6.49 9.81 -4.99
C GLY A 14 -5.24 9.51 -5.84
N LYS A 15 -4.04 9.79 -5.31
CA LYS A 15 -2.77 9.66 -6.06
C LYS A 15 -2.65 8.33 -6.83
N MET A 16 -2.98 7.21 -6.18
CA MET A 16 -2.88 5.88 -6.81
C MET A 16 -3.97 5.67 -7.85
N GLY A 17 -5.24 5.91 -7.52
CA GLY A 17 -6.37 5.70 -8.44
C GLY A 17 -6.29 6.58 -9.67
N ALA A 18 -5.94 7.86 -9.52
CA ALA A 18 -5.73 8.76 -10.66
C ALA A 18 -4.61 8.26 -11.59
N ASN A 19 -3.49 7.80 -11.04
CA ASN A 19 -2.40 7.25 -11.84
C ASN A 19 -2.78 5.93 -12.54
N MET A 20 -3.59 5.09 -11.89
CA MET A 20 -4.14 3.89 -12.53
C MET A 20 -5.10 4.23 -13.68
N ALA A 21 -5.97 5.24 -13.49
CA ALA A 21 -6.86 5.73 -14.56
C ALA A 21 -6.06 6.23 -15.76
N ARG A 22 -5.01 7.04 -15.53
CA ARG A 22 -4.10 7.52 -16.59
C ARG A 22 -3.44 6.37 -17.35
N ARG A 23 -2.92 5.38 -16.61
CA ARG A 23 -2.25 4.23 -17.22
C ARG A 23 -3.20 3.35 -18.03
N LEU A 24 -4.43 3.15 -17.55
CA LEU A 24 -5.48 2.45 -18.29
C LEU A 24 -5.87 3.23 -19.56
N ALA A 25 -5.99 4.55 -19.47
CA ALA A 25 -6.28 5.39 -20.62
C ALA A 25 -5.17 5.35 -21.69
N GLN A 26 -3.89 5.32 -21.28
CA GLN A 26 -2.74 5.09 -22.17
C GLN A 26 -2.85 3.72 -22.87
N GLY A 27 -3.41 2.72 -22.21
CA GLY A 27 -3.71 1.40 -22.77
C GLY A 27 -5.01 1.33 -23.60
N GLY A 28 -5.70 2.45 -23.82
CA GLY A 28 -6.92 2.53 -24.61
C GLY A 28 -8.21 2.22 -23.83
N VAL A 29 -8.17 2.04 -22.52
CA VAL A 29 -9.35 1.83 -21.68
C VAL A 29 -9.94 3.15 -21.23
N ARG A 30 -11.20 3.40 -21.56
CA ARG A 30 -11.97 4.54 -21.05
C ARG A 30 -12.76 4.13 -19.82
N ALA A 31 -12.14 4.29 -18.66
CA ALA A 31 -12.80 4.00 -17.39
C ALA A 31 -13.88 5.04 -17.06
N ALA A 32 -15.04 4.62 -16.58
CA ALA A 32 -15.98 5.53 -15.92
C ALA A 32 -15.43 5.89 -14.53
N LEU A 33 -15.34 7.18 -14.23
CA LEU A 33 -14.64 7.69 -13.04
C LEU A 33 -15.61 8.21 -11.99
N PHE A 34 -15.33 7.90 -10.73
CA PHE A 34 -16.03 8.48 -9.58
C PHE A 34 -15.10 8.69 -8.40
N ASP A 35 -15.18 9.88 -7.82
CA ASP A 35 -14.67 10.19 -6.47
C ASP A 35 -15.76 11.00 -5.74
N GLN A 36 -15.73 10.99 -4.39
CA GLN A 36 -16.60 11.85 -3.58
C GLN A 36 -16.30 13.34 -3.82
N ASP A 37 -15.08 13.69 -4.26
CA ASP A 37 -14.69 15.01 -4.71
C ASP A 37 -14.99 15.13 -6.21
N ALA A 38 -16.01 15.94 -6.51
CA ALA A 38 -16.47 16.15 -7.87
C ALA A 38 -15.46 16.94 -8.73
N GLU A 39 -14.64 17.80 -8.12
CA GLU A 39 -13.61 18.56 -8.84
C GLU A 39 -12.48 17.64 -9.30
N VAL A 40 -12.02 16.74 -8.42
CA VAL A 40 -11.03 15.70 -8.75
C VAL A 40 -11.54 14.82 -9.87
N THR A 41 -12.81 14.39 -9.79
CA THR A 41 -13.43 13.55 -10.82
C THR A 41 -13.48 14.27 -12.17
N SER A 42 -13.95 15.51 -12.18
CA SER A 42 -14.12 16.30 -13.42
C SER A 42 -12.78 16.65 -14.07
N ALA A 43 -11.80 17.04 -13.26
CA ALA A 43 -10.45 17.39 -13.74
C ALA A 43 -9.76 16.19 -14.39
N LEU A 44 -9.75 15.03 -13.71
CA LEU A 44 -9.13 13.83 -14.27
C LEU A 44 -9.88 13.32 -15.51
N ALA A 45 -11.21 13.36 -15.50
CA ALA A 45 -12.02 12.94 -16.64
C ALA A 45 -11.73 13.79 -17.88
N ALA A 46 -11.59 15.11 -17.71
CA ALA A 46 -11.20 16.02 -18.79
C ALA A 46 -9.78 15.74 -19.30
N GLU A 47 -8.83 15.50 -18.38
CA GLU A 47 -7.43 15.20 -18.70
C GLU A 47 -7.29 13.97 -19.59
N ILE A 48 -7.96 12.86 -19.25
CA ILE A 48 -7.81 11.57 -19.95
C ILE A 48 -8.97 11.26 -20.91
N ASN A 49 -9.84 12.22 -21.18
CA ASN A 49 -11.04 12.07 -22.03
C ASN A 49 -11.90 10.85 -21.62
N ALA A 50 -12.19 10.74 -20.32
CA ALA A 50 -12.95 9.65 -19.72
C ALA A 50 -14.37 10.10 -19.31
N PRO A 51 -15.34 9.19 -19.20
CA PRO A 51 -16.62 9.47 -18.58
C PRO A 51 -16.47 9.79 -17.10
N SER A 52 -17.20 10.79 -16.61
CA SER A 52 -17.31 11.12 -15.18
C SER A 52 -18.74 11.00 -14.69
N ALA A 53 -18.91 10.77 -13.41
CA ALA A 53 -20.23 10.62 -12.82
C ALA A 53 -20.35 11.37 -11.49
N ALA A 54 -21.55 11.93 -11.25
CA ALA A 54 -21.85 12.63 -10.01
C ALA A 54 -22.26 11.70 -8.86
N SER A 55 -22.45 10.40 -9.12
CA SER A 55 -22.75 9.38 -8.10
C SER A 55 -22.35 7.99 -8.60
N LEU A 56 -22.22 7.03 -7.67
CA LEU A 56 -21.96 5.63 -8.00
C LEU A 56 -23.04 5.08 -8.96
N ALA A 57 -24.33 5.38 -8.73
CA ALA A 57 -25.41 4.94 -9.59
C ALA A 57 -25.24 5.48 -11.01
N LYS A 58 -24.95 6.78 -11.16
CA LYS A 58 -24.69 7.39 -12.48
C LYS A 58 -23.43 6.84 -13.15
N MET A 59 -22.43 6.45 -12.38
CA MET A 59 -21.25 5.78 -12.92
C MET A 59 -21.60 4.39 -13.49
N ILE A 60 -22.39 3.61 -12.77
CA ILE A 60 -22.78 2.25 -13.21
C ILE A 60 -23.68 2.32 -14.47
N GLU A 61 -24.54 3.33 -14.62
CA GLU A 61 -25.33 3.56 -15.85
C GLU A 61 -24.44 3.77 -17.11
N GLN A 62 -23.21 4.23 -16.93
CA GLN A 62 -22.27 4.49 -18.03
C GLN A 62 -21.44 3.24 -18.40
N VAL A 63 -21.55 2.14 -17.64
CA VAL A 63 -20.73 0.96 -17.79
C VAL A 63 -21.55 -0.23 -18.27
N THR A 64 -21.12 -0.85 -19.36
CA THR A 64 -21.81 -1.99 -19.97
C THR A 64 -21.46 -3.30 -19.26
N ALA A 65 -22.47 -4.12 -18.96
CA ALA A 65 -22.25 -5.45 -18.38
C ALA A 65 -21.61 -6.44 -19.41
N PRO A 66 -20.83 -7.41 -18.97
CA PRO A 66 -20.36 -7.63 -17.59
C PRO A 66 -19.35 -6.56 -17.16
N ARG A 67 -19.60 -5.95 -16.01
CA ARG A 67 -18.84 -4.79 -15.52
C ARG A 67 -17.67 -5.22 -14.67
N VAL A 68 -16.59 -4.42 -14.69
CA VAL A 68 -15.50 -4.46 -13.72
C VAL A 68 -15.47 -3.13 -12.98
N VAL A 69 -15.71 -3.15 -11.68
CA VAL A 69 -15.68 -1.97 -10.82
C VAL A 69 -14.50 -2.08 -9.87
N TRP A 70 -13.50 -1.23 -10.06
CA TRP A 70 -12.26 -1.22 -9.29
C TRP A 70 -12.28 -0.12 -8.24
N LEU A 71 -12.00 -0.49 -6.98
CA LEU A 71 -11.96 0.42 -5.83
C LEU A 71 -10.51 0.74 -5.47
N MET A 72 -10.19 2.03 -5.36
CA MET A 72 -8.90 2.55 -4.87
C MET A 72 -9.14 3.50 -3.69
N LEU A 73 -9.70 2.97 -2.62
CA LEU A 73 -10.15 3.71 -1.44
C LEU A 73 -9.25 3.39 -0.23
N PRO A 74 -9.29 4.20 0.84
CA PRO A 74 -8.72 3.81 2.12
C PRO A 74 -9.33 2.50 2.61
N ALA A 75 -8.47 1.60 3.11
CA ALA A 75 -8.91 0.32 3.67
C ALA A 75 -9.87 0.53 4.87
N GLY A 76 -10.68 -0.47 5.17
CA GLY A 76 -11.66 -0.42 6.26
C GLY A 76 -12.98 0.23 5.84
N ASP A 77 -13.50 1.15 6.64
CA ASP A 77 -14.87 1.69 6.53
C ASP A 77 -15.19 2.34 5.18
N ALA A 78 -14.22 3.03 4.56
CA ALA A 78 -14.45 3.68 3.27
C ALA A 78 -14.73 2.65 2.16
N THR A 79 -13.90 1.61 2.11
CA THR A 79 -14.06 0.48 1.18
C THR A 79 -15.35 -0.29 1.49
N GLU A 80 -15.65 -0.53 2.75
CA GLU A 80 -16.87 -1.25 3.18
C GLU A 80 -18.14 -0.51 2.72
N ARG A 81 -18.22 0.81 2.97
CA ARG A 81 -19.36 1.62 2.51
C ARG A 81 -19.51 1.64 1.00
N ALA A 82 -18.41 1.73 0.26
CA ALA A 82 -18.45 1.73 -1.20
C ALA A 82 -18.96 0.38 -1.75
N ILE A 83 -18.47 -0.73 -1.21
CA ILE A 83 -18.95 -2.08 -1.56
C ILE A 83 -20.45 -2.21 -1.28
N GLY A 84 -20.91 -1.79 -0.09
CA GLY A 84 -22.32 -1.85 0.27
C GLY A 84 -23.23 -1.00 -0.62
N ALA A 85 -22.75 0.17 -1.08
CA ALA A 85 -23.49 1.05 -1.99
C ALA A 85 -23.49 0.54 -3.44
N LEU A 86 -22.42 -0.13 -3.89
CA LEU A 86 -22.28 -0.64 -5.25
C LEU A 86 -23.01 -1.99 -5.46
N ALA A 87 -22.99 -2.87 -4.46
CA ALA A 87 -23.53 -4.21 -4.60
C ALA A 87 -24.98 -4.25 -5.14
N PRO A 88 -25.94 -3.40 -4.67
CA PRO A 88 -27.29 -3.38 -5.21
C PRO A 88 -27.42 -2.76 -6.61
N LEU A 89 -26.39 -2.10 -7.11
CA LEU A 89 -26.37 -1.48 -8.45
C LEU A 89 -25.78 -2.40 -9.53
N LEU A 90 -25.16 -3.49 -9.12
CA LEU A 90 -24.50 -4.46 -9.99
C LEU A 90 -25.40 -5.67 -10.25
N SER A 91 -25.07 -6.40 -11.31
CA SER A 91 -25.83 -7.56 -11.77
C SER A 91 -24.99 -8.83 -11.69
N ASP A 92 -25.65 -9.98 -11.79
CA ASP A 92 -24.99 -11.29 -11.85
C ASP A 92 -23.86 -11.29 -12.87
N GLY A 93 -22.69 -11.80 -12.46
CA GLY A 93 -21.48 -11.84 -13.26
C GLY A 93 -20.67 -10.54 -13.35
N ASP A 94 -21.11 -9.42 -12.76
CA ASP A 94 -20.26 -8.25 -12.61
C ASP A 94 -19.14 -8.54 -11.60
N VAL A 95 -17.97 -7.91 -11.79
CA VAL A 95 -16.80 -8.10 -10.92
C VAL A 95 -16.53 -6.84 -10.12
N MET A 96 -16.41 -6.98 -8.83
CA MET A 96 -15.90 -5.93 -7.95
C MET A 96 -14.45 -6.23 -7.57
N VAL A 97 -13.54 -5.27 -7.80
CA VAL A 97 -12.12 -5.39 -7.46
C VAL A 97 -11.82 -4.47 -6.27
N ASP A 98 -11.38 -5.04 -5.17
CA ASP A 98 -10.83 -4.30 -4.04
C ASP A 98 -9.33 -4.11 -4.26
N GLY A 99 -8.93 -2.92 -4.70
CA GLY A 99 -7.53 -2.50 -4.89
C GLY A 99 -6.98 -1.68 -3.74
N ALA A 100 -7.72 -1.57 -2.62
CA ALA A 100 -7.23 -0.96 -1.40
C ALA A 100 -6.14 -1.82 -0.75
N ASN A 101 -5.47 -1.26 0.26
CA ASN A 101 -4.53 -2.03 1.08
C ASN A 101 -5.29 -2.73 2.22
N SER A 102 -6.29 -3.54 1.86
CA SER A 102 -7.25 -4.12 2.80
C SER A 102 -6.67 -5.30 3.58
N TYR A 103 -7.22 -5.54 4.77
CA TYR A 103 -6.92 -6.76 5.52
C TYR A 103 -7.52 -7.98 4.81
N TYR A 104 -6.73 -9.00 4.59
CA TYR A 104 -7.12 -10.16 3.77
C TYR A 104 -8.36 -10.91 4.31
N LYS A 105 -8.56 -10.95 5.66
CA LYS A 105 -9.75 -11.56 6.27
C LYS A 105 -11.04 -10.82 5.91
N ASP A 106 -10.97 -9.50 5.72
CA ASP A 106 -12.08 -8.72 5.18
C ASP A 106 -12.38 -9.07 3.72
N SER A 107 -11.34 -9.29 2.91
CA SER A 107 -11.50 -9.70 1.52
C SER A 107 -12.20 -11.05 1.40
N VAL A 108 -11.84 -12.03 2.23
CA VAL A 108 -12.53 -13.33 2.31
C VAL A 108 -14.01 -13.15 2.67
N ARG A 109 -14.31 -12.33 3.67
CA ARG A 109 -15.68 -12.02 4.11
C ARG A 109 -16.49 -11.33 3.00
N ARG A 110 -15.90 -10.32 2.35
CA ARG A 110 -16.52 -9.55 1.25
C ARG A 110 -16.83 -10.46 0.05
N ALA A 111 -15.89 -11.31 -0.35
CA ALA A 111 -16.08 -12.29 -1.41
C ALA A 111 -17.29 -13.21 -1.12
N ALA A 112 -17.37 -13.77 0.08
CA ALA A 112 -18.47 -14.63 0.47
C ALA A 112 -19.82 -13.90 0.49
N MET A 113 -19.84 -12.61 0.88
CA MET A 113 -21.04 -11.78 0.89
C MET A 113 -21.51 -11.48 -0.55
N LEU A 114 -20.60 -11.05 -1.42
CA LEU A 114 -20.92 -10.68 -2.80
C LEU A 114 -21.36 -11.88 -3.64
N LYS A 115 -20.75 -13.05 -3.44
CA LYS A 115 -21.11 -14.30 -4.09
C LYS A 115 -22.59 -14.69 -3.89
N ARG A 116 -23.17 -14.36 -2.72
CA ARG A 116 -24.61 -14.62 -2.46
C ARG A 116 -25.54 -13.81 -3.35
N ASN A 117 -25.03 -12.70 -3.90
CA ASN A 117 -25.75 -11.82 -4.82
C ASN A 117 -25.34 -12.04 -6.29
N GLY A 118 -24.69 -13.16 -6.61
CA GLY A 118 -24.20 -13.46 -7.96
C GLY A 118 -23.02 -12.62 -8.43
N LEU A 119 -22.44 -11.78 -7.54
CA LEU A 119 -21.32 -10.91 -7.87
C LEU A 119 -19.98 -11.63 -7.70
N LEU A 120 -19.07 -11.35 -8.60
CA LEU A 120 -17.69 -11.82 -8.53
C LEU A 120 -16.82 -10.82 -7.74
N PHE A 121 -15.82 -11.34 -7.04
CA PHE A 121 -14.93 -10.50 -6.26
C PHE A 121 -13.47 -10.86 -6.52
N VAL A 122 -12.63 -9.83 -6.61
CA VAL A 122 -11.17 -9.93 -6.72
C VAL A 122 -10.55 -8.99 -5.71
N ASP A 123 -9.60 -9.47 -4.93
CA ASP A 123 -8.72 -8.65 -4.11
C ASP A 123 -7.38 -8.45 -4.81
N ALA A 124 -6.94 -7.20 -4.92
CA ALA A 124 -5.74 -6.85 -5.65
C ALA A 124 -4.81 -6.00 -4.77
N GLY A 125 -3.81 -6.65 -4.18
CA GLY A 125 -2.73 -5.96 -3.51
C GLY A 125 -1.85 -5.22 -4.53
N VAL A 126 -1.74 -3.90 -4.40
CA VAL A 126 -1.03 -3.04 -5.34
C VAL A 126 0.26 -2.52 -4.71
N SER A 127 1.40 -2.75 -5.37
CA SER A 127 2.70 -2.16 -5.02
C SER A 127 3.24 -1.35 -6.21
N GLY A 128 4.04 -0.31 -5.93
CA GLY A 128 4.58 0.62 -6.94
C GLY A 128 4.34 2.09 -6.62
N GLY A 129 3.43 2.40 -5.70
CA GLY A 129 3.16 3.74 -5.20
C GLY A 129 2.91 4.77 -6.31
N ILE A 130 3.42 5.97 -6.13
CA ILE A 130 3.28 7.07 -7.11
C ILE A 130 4.04 6.81 -8.42
N HIS A 131 5.04 5.93 -8.40
CA HIS A 131 5.85 5.59 -9.58
C HIS A 131 5.17 4.59 -10.52
N GLY A 132 4.05 4.00 -10.10
CA GLY A 132 3.31 3.02 -10.90
C GLY A 132 2.76 3.55 -12.22
N LEU A 133 2.55 4.88 -12.36
CA LEU A 133 2.17 5.47 -13.64
C LEU A 133 3.25 5.25 -14.70
N ALA A 134 4.49 5.52 -14.38
CA ALA A 134 5.63 5.38 -15.31
C ALA A 134 6.08 3.91 -15.44
N ASN A 135 6.23 3.21 -14.32
CA ASN A 135 6.91 1.91 -14.27
C ASN A 135 5.94 0.72 -14.30
N GLY A 136 4.64 0.94 -14.10
CA GLY A 136 3.66 -0.11 -13.83
C GLY A 136 3.61 -0.53 -12.37
N TYR A 137 2.59 -1.31 -12.04
CA TYR A 137 2.31 -1.80 -10.68
C TYR A 137 2.63 -3.27 -10.55
N CYS A 138 3.20 -3.68 -9.43
CA CYS A 138 3.24 -5.08 -9.03
C CYS A 138 1.89 -5.42 -8.37
N LEU A 139 1.17 -6.40 -8.96
CA LEU A 139 -0.21 -6.72 -8.58
C LEU A 139 -0.29 -8.16 -8.09
N MET A 140 -0.68 -8.33 -6.83
CA MET A 140 -0.90 -9.62 -6.18
C MET A 140 -2.42 -9.85 -6.11
N VAL A 141 -2.93 -10.83 -6.86
CA VAL A 141 -4.37 -10.94 -7.13
C VAL A 141 -4.94 -12.21 -6.49
N GLY A 142 -6.00 -12.06 -5.73
CA GLY A 142 -6.79 -13.17 -5.18
C GLY A 142 -8.21 -13.16 -5.75
N GLY A 143 -8.79 -14.34 -5.95
CA GLY A 143 -10.15 -14.47 -6.45
C GLY A 143 -10.39 -15.81 -7.15
N GLU A 144 -11.65 -16.10 -7.45
CA GLU A 144 -12.00 -17.25 -8.29
C GLU A 144 -11.45 -17.05 -9.71
N GLU A 145 -11.12 -18.14 -10.40
CA GLU A 145 -10.45 -18.09 -11.72
C GLU A 145 -11.22 -17.30 -12.78
N ASP A 146 -12.54 -17.43 -12.82
CA ASP A 146 -13.43 -16.73 -13.75
C ASP A 146 -13.48 -15.21 -13.47
N ALA A 147 -13.47 -14.82 -12.20
CA ALA A 147 -13.39 -13.43 -11.79
C ALA A 147 -12.05 -12.81 -12.23
N VAL A 148 -10.93 -13.48 -11.93
CA VAL A 148 -9.59 -13.03 -12.31
C VAL A 148 -9.42 -13.00 -13.83
N ALA A 149 -9.99 -13.95 -14.56
CA ALA A 149 -9.95 -13.97 -16.02
C ALA A 149 -10.59 -12.72 -16.64
N ARG A 150 -11.70 -12.20 -16.06
CA ARG A 150 -12.36 -10.96 -16.48
C ARG A 150 -11.53 -9.72 -16.21
N VAL A 151 -10.78 -9.70 -15.12
CA VAL A 151 -9.92 -8.57 -14.73
C VAL A 151 -8.57 -8.58 -15.46
N LYS A 152 -8.14 -9.73 -15.93
CA LYS A 152 -6.83 -9.97 -16.56
C LYS A 152 -6.43 -8.95 -17.65
N PRO A 153 -7.31 -8.49 -18.56
CA PRO A 153 -6.93 -7.46 -19.55
C PRO A 153 -6.45 -6.17 -18.89
N TYR A 154 -7.09 -5.74 -17.80
CA TYR A 154 -6.75 -4.53 -17.06
C TYR A 154 -5.47 -4.71 -16.22
N LEU A 155 -5.29 -5.90 -15.60
CA LEU A 155 -4.06 -6.24 -14.88
C LEU A 155 -2.83 -6.12 -15.78
N ARG A 156 -2.92 -6.57 -17.03
CA ARG A 156 -1.84 -6.47 -18.01
C ARG A 156 -1.47 -5.03 -18.38
N LEU A 157 -2.45 -4.14 -18.42
CA LEU A 157 -2.21 -2.73 -18.71
C LEU A 157 -1.63 -1.99 -17.51
N LEU A 158 -2.06 -2.37 -16.31
CA LEU A 158 -1.58 -1.78 -15.06
C LEU A 158 -0.16 -2.25 -14.69
N ALA A 159 0.17 -3.49 -15.01
CA ALA A 159 1.48 -4.07 -14.74
C ALA A 159 2.61 -3.39 -15.54
N PRO A 160 3.89 -3.56 -15.16
CA PRO A 160 5.03 -3.16 -15.98
C PRO A 160 4.96 -3.75 -17.38
N ALA A 161 5.61 -3.07 -18.35
CA ALA A 161 5.75 -3.62 -19.69
C ALA A 161 6.40 -5.02 -19.62
N PRO A 162 5.93 -5.99 -20.44
CA PRO A 162 6.47 -7.34 -20.41
C PRO A 162 7.97 -7.35 -20.60
N GLN A 163 8.68 -7.94 -19.63
CA GLN A 163 10.10 -8.28 -19.75
C GLN A 163 10.19 -9.74 -20.25
N PRO A 164 11.28 -10.17 -20.89
CA PRO A 164 11.45 -11.58 -21.28
C PRO A 164 11.42 -12.51 -20.05
N GLY A 165 10.54 -13.53 -20.08
CA GLY A 165 10.46 -14.57 -19.05
C GLY A 165 9.08 -14.72 -18.41
N PRO A 166 8.77 -15.87 -17.79
CA PRO A 166 7.43 -16.20 -17.27
C PRO A 166 7.02 -15.37 -16.03
N ALA A 167 7.98 -14.87 -15.25
CA ALA A 167 7.72 -13.99 -14.09
C ALA A 167 7.59 -12.50 -14.47
N ALA A 168 7.65 -12.20 -15.75
CA ALA A 168 7.80 -10.85 -16.28
C ALA A 168 6.48 -10.09 -16.46
N ALA A 169 5.35 -10.66 -16.01
CA ALA A 169 4.06 -10.02 -16.20
C ALA A 169 3.74 -8.91 -15.19
N GLY A 170 4.51 -8.77 -14.09
CA GLY A 170 4.26 -7.80 -13.02
C GLY A 170 2.96 -8.02 -12.25
N TRP A 171 2.23 -9.09 -12.51
CA TRP A 171 1.04 -9.50 -11.77
C TRP A 171 0.98 -11.02 -11.65
N LEU A 172 0.36 -11.49 -10.56
CA LEU A 172 0.19 -12.91 -10.29
C LEU A 172 -1.18 -13.17 -9.68
N HIS A 173 -1.88 -14.22 -10.18
CA HIS A 173 -3.00 -14.82 -9.46
C HIS A 173 -2.43 -15.67 -8.32
N ALA A 174 -2.47 -15.15 -7.10
CA ALA A 174 -1.82 -15.73 -5.93
C ALA A 174 -2.64 -16.87 -5.30
N GLY A 175 -3.94 -16.93 -5.60
CA GLY A 175 -4.85 -17.94 -5.04
C GLY A 175 -6.28 -17.45 -4.91
N PRO A 176 -7.12 -18.11 -4.08
CA PRO A 176 -8.51 -17.74 -3.87
C PRO A 176 -8.64 -16.35 -3.26
N SER A 177 -9.89 -15.87 -3.11
CA SER A 177 -10.18 -14.56 -2.51
C SER A 177 -9.51 -14.39 -1.14
N GLY A 178 -8.83 -13.27 -0.96
CA GLY A 178 -7.97 -12.94 0.19
C GLY A 178 -6.48 -13.21 -0.06
N ALA A 179 -6.12 -14.09 -0.99
CA ALA A 179 -4.73 -14.44 -1.24
C ALA A 179 -3.90 -13.24 -1.76
N GLY A 180 -4.49 -12.36 -2.57
CA GLY A 180 -3.83 -11.17 -3.08
C GLY A 180 -3.45 -10.22 -1.96
N HIS A 181 -4.40 -9.85 -1.11
CA HIS A 181 -4.16 -8.99 0.04
C HIS A 181 -3.28 -9.65 1.11
N PHE A 182 -3.37 -10.97 1.29
CA PHE A 182 -2.45 -11.70 2.18
C PHE A 182 -1.00 -11.57 1.72
N VAL A 183 -0.73 -11.83 0.44
CA VAL A 183 0.61 -11.70 -0.14
C VAL A 183 1.09 -10.25 -0.04
N LYS A 184 0.21 -9.27 -0.31
CA LYS A 184 0.55 -7.85 -0.16
C LYS A 184 0.85 -7.46 1.29
N MET A 185 0.09 -7.98 2.24
CA MET A 185 0.32 -7.76 3.68
C MET A 185 1.71 -8.26 4.10
N VAL A 186 2.08 -9.48 3.69
CA VAL A 186 3.40 -10.06 3.97
C VAL A 186 4.52 -9.27 3.27
N HIS A 187 4.30 -8.86 2.01
CA HIS A 187 5.20 -7.97 1.29
C HIS A 187 5.50 -6.70 2.11
N ASN A 188 4.48 -6.06 2.68
CA ASN A 188 4.69 -4.86 3.50
C ASN A 188 5.41 -5.17 4.82
N GLY A 189 5.17 -6.33 5.43
CA GLY A 189 5.94 -6.79 6.59
C GLY A 189 7.44 -6.92 6.29
N ILE A 190 7.78 -7.50 5.13
CA ILE A 190 9.16 -7.59 4.64
C ILE A 190 9.73 -6.19 4.39
N GLU A 191 8.97 -5.31 3.76
CA GLU A 191 9.35 -3.91 3.52
C GLU A 191 9.72 -3.18 4.83
N TYR A 192 8.93 -3.36 5.90
CA TYR A 192 9.24 -2.81 7.23
C TYR A 192 10.61 -3.29 7.74
N GLY A 193 10.89 -4.58 7.65
CA GLY A 193 12.18 -5.15 8.06
C GLY A 193 13.35 -4.61 7.25
N MET A 194 13.21 -4.52 5.93
CA MET A 194 14.24 -3.98 5.05
C MET A 194 14.50 -2.49 5.33
N MET A 195 13.47 -1.68 5.49
CA MET A 195 13.60 -0.26 5.81
C MET A 195 14.29 -0.06 7.15
N GLN A 196 13.92 -0.86 8.17
CA GLN A 196 14.53 -0.78 9.50
C GLN A 196 16.02 -1.13 9.45
N ALA A 197 16.39 -2.20 8.74
CA ALA A 197 17.79 -2.60 8.61
C ALA A 197 18.65 -1.56 7.89
N LEU A 198 18.13 -0.95 6.82
CA LEU A 198 18.82 0.16 6.14
C LEU A 198 18.99 1.36 7.07
N ALA A 199 17.92 1.79 7.76
CA ALA A 199 17.95 2.92 8.67
C ALA A 199 18.97 2.72 9.81
N GLU A 200 19.00 1.55 10.44
CA GLU A 200 19.96 1.19 11.49
C GLU A 200 21.40 1.18 10.97
N GLY A 201 21.62 0.61 9.78
CA GLY A 201 22.95 0.56 9.16
C GLY A 201 23.50 1.96 8.88
N PHE A 202 22.70 2.83 8.29
CA PHE A 202 23.11 4.22 8.03
C PHE A 202 23.29 5.03 9.32
N ALA A 203 22.43 4.83 10.33
CA ALA A 203 22.59 5.45 11.64
C ALA A 203 23.90 5.01 12.33
N LEU A 204 24.23 3.70 12.27
CA LEU A 204 25.48 3.17 12.82
C LEU A 204 26.71 3.78 12.13
N MET A 205 26.71 3.85 10.80
CA MET A 205 27.79 4.49 10.04
C MET A 205 27.90 5.99 10.40
N GLY A 206 26.79 6.70 10.48
CA GLY A 206 26.77 8.11 10.86
C GLY A 206 27.22 8.37 12.29
N ALA A 207 27.09 7.41 13.21
CA ALA A 207 27.56 7.51 14.58
C ALA A 207 29.10 7.30 14.70
N LYS A 208 29.74 6.68 13.71
CA LYS A 208 31.19 6.42 13.69
C LYS A 208 31.98 7.63 13.16
N LYS A 209 32.04 8.66 14.00
CA LYS A 209 32.59 9.98 13.64
C LYS A 209 34.07 9.97 13.23
N GLU A 210 34.88 9.03 13.75
CA GLU A 210 36.32 8.96 13.43
C GLU A 210 36.60 8.67 11.95
N PHE A 211 35.63 8.13 11.21
CA PHE A 211 35.81 7.81 9.80
C PHE A 211 35.32 8.89 8.86
N ASP A 212 34.55 9.87 9.37
CA ASP A 212 33.96 10.96 8.58
C ASP A 212 33.33 10.44 7.27
N LEU A 213 32.48 9.42 7.38
CA LEU A 213 31.93 8.69 6.24
C LEU A 213 30.98 9.56 5.41
N ASP A 214 31.18 9.58 4.11
CA ASP A 214 30.22 10.10 3.15
C ASP A 214 29.04 9.12 2.99
N LEU A 215 27.99 9.31 3.79
CA LEU A 215 26.82 8.43 3.78
C LEU A 215 26.05 8.47 2.45
N ALA A 216 26.00 9.64 1.80
CA ALA A 216 25.35 9.77 0.49
C ALA A 216 26.13 8.98 -0.57
N GLY A 217 27.48 9.11 -0.56
CA GLY A 217 28.38 8.36 -1.43
C GLY A 217 28.30 6.84 -1.18
N VAL A 218 28.17 6.39 0.08
CA VAL A 218 27.98 4.97 0.41
C VAL A 218 26.63 4.47 -0.16
N GLY A 219 25.56 5.23 0.01
CA GLY A 219 24.25 4.89 -0.55
C GLY A 219 24.32 4.74 -2.06
N GLU A 220 24.92 5.68 -2.76
CA GLU A 220 25.09 5.64 -4.21
C GLU A 220 25.96 4.46 -4.65
N LEU A 221 27.09 4.21 -3.97
CA LEU A 221 27.98 3.07 -4.24
C LEU A 221 27.22 1.74 -4.19
N TRP A 222 26.37 1.55 -3.18
CA TRP A 222 25.69 0.28 -2.99
C TRP A 222 24.58 0.00 -4.00
N LYS A 223 24.13 0.99 -4.76
CA LYS A 223 23.24 0.79 -5.93
C LYS A 223 23.90 -0.05 -7.03
N HIS A 224 25.24 -0.12 -7.06
CA HIS A 224 26.01 -0.75 -8.10
C HIS A 224 26.77 -1.99 -7.59
N GLY A 225 26.29 -3.19 -7.93
CA GLY A 225 26.98 -4.45 -7.63
C GLY A 225 26.86 -4.98 -6.19
N SER A 226 26.26 -4.23 -5.28
CA SER A 226 26.06 -4.69 -3.90
C SER A 226 24.89 -5.66 -3.79
N VAL A 227 25.01 -6.64 -2.88
CA VAL A 227 23.95 -7.61 -2.58
C VAL A 227 22.73 -6.97 -1.89
N VAL A 228 22.88 -5.80 -1.25
CA VAL A 228 21.77 -5.06 -0.62
C VAL A 228 21.06 -4.12 -1.59
N ARG A 229 21.41 -4.17 -2.88
CA ARG A 229 20.74 -3.37 -3.91
C ARG A 229 19.22 -3.62 -3.90
N SER A 230 18.44 -2.55 -3.79
CA SER A 230 16.99 -2.58 -3.80
C SER A 230 16.44 -1.20 -4.12
N TRP A 231 15.17 -1.13 -4.52
CA TRP A 231 14.52 0.17 -4.68
C TRP A 231 14.48 0.97 -3.37
N LEU A 232 14.34 0.32 -2.21
CA LEU A 232 14.44 0.99 -0.91
C LEU A 232 15.81 1.63 -0.69
N LEU A 233 16.87 1.00 -1.14
CA LEU A 233 18.21 1.58 -1.11
C LEU A 233 18.33 2.77 -2.07
N ASP A 234 17.76 2.70 -3.27
CA ASP A 234 17.73 3.83 -4.20
C ASP A 234 17.08 5.06 -3.56
N LEU A 235 15.91 4.88 -2.92
CA LEU A 235 15.22 5.94 -2.18
C LEU A 235 16.03 6.46 -0.98
N THR A 236 16.77 5.59 -0.30
CA THR A 236 17.66 5.98 0.81
C THR A 236 18.80 6.85 0.29
N ALA A 237 19.45 6.44 -0.80
CA ALA A 237 20.55 7.20 -1.41
C ALA A 237 20.08 8.58 -1.90
N ASP A 238 18.92 8.64 -2.54
CA ASP A 238 18.33 9.90 -3.02
C ASP A 238 18.02 10.84 -1.85
N ALA A 239 17.42 10.34 -0.75
CA ALA A 239 17.13 11.13 0.43
C ALA A 239 18.41 11.71 1.09
N LEU A 240 19.47 10.89 1.21
CA LEU A 240 20.75 11.32 1.80
C LEU A 240 21.52 12.28 0.91
N LYS A 241 21.32 12.24 -0.41
CA LYS A 241 21.89 13.20 -1.35
C LYS A 241 21.28 14.58 -1.21
N ASP A 242 19.97 14.64 -0.94
CA ASP A 242 19.24 15.90 -0.75
C ASP A 242 19.56 16.52 0.62
N ASP A 243 19.57 15.71 1.68
CA ASP A 243 19.86 16.12 3.06
C ASP A 243 20.41 14.96 3.88
N VAL A 244 21.73 14.94 4.09
CA VAL A 244 22.42 13.86 4.83
C VAL A 244 22.09 13.85 6.32
N LEU A 245 21.70 14.99 6.90
CA LEU A 245 21.35 15.11 8.33
C LEU A 245 19.86 14.86 8.57
N LEU A 246 19.02 14.88 7.53
CA LEU A 246 17.58 14.77 7.60
C LEU A 246 16.95 15.80 8.55
N ASP A 247 17.52 17.02 8.54
CA ASP A 247 17.11 18.10 9.42
C ASP A 247 15.66 18.54 9.14
N GLY A 248 14.95 18.93 10.18
CA GLY A 248 13.56 19.35 10.07
C GLY A 248 12.55 18.21 9.94
N ILE A 249 13.01 16.95 9.87
CA ILE A 249 12.11 15.77 9.83
C ILE A 249 11.87 15.27 11.25
N LYS A 250 10.60 15.25 11.67
CA LYS A 250 10.22 14.68 12.97
C LYS A 250 10.46 13.16 12.94
N PRO A 251 11.14 12.58 13.96
CA PRO A 251 11.38 11.12 14.03
C PRO A 251 10.10 10.36 14.41
N PHE A 252 9.13 10.36 13.53
CA PHE A 252 7.83 9.70 13.68
C PHE A 252 7.53 8.86 12.45
N VAL A 253 7.30 7.55 12.64
CA VAL A 253 6.95 6.62 11.57
C VAL A 253 5.57 6.03 11.86
N ALA A 254 4.61 6.30 10.97
CA ALA A 254 3.24 5.81 11.11
C ALA A 254 3.15 4.29 10.91
N ASP A 255 2.21 3.65 11.60
CA ASP A 255 1.75 2.29 11.33
C ASP A 255 0.48 2.34 10.47
N SER A 256 0.53 1.82 9.26
CA SER A 256 -0.61 1.74 8.33
C SER A 256 -1.42 0.44 8.46
N GLY A 257 -0.98 -0.48 9.31
CA GLY A 257 -1.70 -1.72 9.67
C GLY A 257 -1.06 -2.99 9.13
N GLU A 258 -0.48 -2.99 7.95
CA GLU A 258 -0.03 -4.21 7.26
C GLU A 258 1.10 -4.93 8.00
N GLY A 259 2.08 -4.18 8.52
CA GLY A 259 3.15 -4.75 9.36
C GLY A 259 2.60 -5.39 10.63
N ARG A 260 1.60 -4.77 11.24
CA ARG A 260 0.91 -5.29 12.43
C ARG A 260 0.11 -6.54 12.10
N TRP A 261 -0.65 -6.56 11.01
CA TRP A 261 -1.38 -7.75 10.57
C TRP A 261 -0.43 -8.90 10.25
N THR A 262 0.73 -8.61 9.63
CA THR A 262 1.77 -9.61 9.36
C THR A 262 2.32 -10.21 10.65
N ALA A 263 2.61 -9.40 11.67
CA ALA A 263 3.11 -9.87 12.95
C ALA A 263 2.06 -10.73 13.70
N ILE A 264 0.78 -10.31 13.68
CA ILE A 264 -0.32 -11.08 14.27
C ILE A 264 -0.48 -12.44 13.56
N GLU A 265 -0.47 -12.43 12.24
CA GLU A 265 -0.60 -13.65 11.44
C GLU A 265 0.55 -14.63 11.67
N ALA A 266 1.77 -14.13 11.82
CA ALA A 266 2.92 -14.96 12.16
C ALA A 266 2.71 -15.68 13.50
N VAL A 267 2.14 -15.01 14.50
CA VAL A 267 1.79 -15.62 15.80
C VAL A 267 0.66 -16.65 15.63
N GLU A 268 -0.41 -16.31 14.88
CA GLU A 268 -1.55 -17.21 14.65
C GLU A 268 -1.14 -18.50 13.92
N LEU A 269 -0.18 -18.40 13.00
CA LEU A 269 0.35 -19.53 12.23
C LEU A 269 1.50 -20.26 12.94
N GLY A 270 2.00 -19.74 14.06
CA GLY A 270 3.18 -20.29 14.74
C GLY A 270 4.48 -20.15 13.95
N VAL A 271 4.57 -19.19 13.04
CA VAL A 271 5.76 -18.92 12.22
C VAL A 271 6.64 -17.86 12.88
N PRO A 272 7.91 -18.16 13.21
CA PRO A 272 8.80 -17.16 13.77
C PRO A 272 9.08 -16.02 12.78
N ALA A 273 8.75 -14.79 13.14
CA ALA A 273 8.97 -13.60 12.33
C ALA A 273 9.59 -12.44 13.14
N PRO A 274 10.75 -12.66 13.83
CA PRO A 274 11.31 -11.68 14.77
C PRO A 274 11.71 -10.37 14.08
N VAL A 275 12.28 -10.41 12.87
CA VAL A 275 12.74 -9.23 12.15
C VAL A 275 11.58 -8.29 11.81
N MET A 276 10.51 -8.82 11.22
CA MET A 276 9.33 -8.02 10.85
C MET A 276 8.61 -7.50 12.10
N SER A 277 8.48 -8.32 13.13
CA SER A 277 7.83 -7.93 14.39
C SER A 277 8.64 -6.85 15.12
N LEU A 278 9.97 -6.95 15.16
CA LEU A 278 10.80 -5.92 15.77
C LEU A 278 10.74 -4.61 15.01
N ALA A 279 10.76 -4.64 13.68
CA ALA A 279 10.61 -3.44 12.86
C ALA A 279 9.27 -2.70 13.14
N LEU A 280 8.18 -3.44 13.36
CA LEU A 280 6.91 -2.87 13.82
C LEU A 280 7.03 -2.22 15.21
N MET A 281 7.67 -2.89 16.17
CA MET A 281 7.88 -2.36 17.52
C MET A 281 8.73 -1.10 17.52
N MET A 282 9.73 -1.01 16.63
CA MET A 282 10.52 0.21 16.46
C MET A 282 9.67 1.38 15.94
N ARG A 283 8.69 1.16 15.06
CA ARG A 283 7.73 2.21 14.67
C ARG A 283 6.93 2.71 15.88
N TYR A 284 6.43 1.82 16.72
CA TYR A 284 5.72 2.22 17.95
C TYR A 284 6.61 3.02 18.90
N ALA A 285 7.89 2.67 19.00
CA ALA A 285 8.84 3.45 19.80
C ALA A 285 8.98 4.89 19.28
N THR A 286 8.94 5.13 17.96
CA THR A 286 8.98 6.49 17.39
C THR A 286 7.73 7.32 17.69
N GLN A 287 6.63 6.68 18.12
CA GLN A 287 5.35 7.32 18.43
C GLN A 287 5.20 7.67 19.91
N GLY A 288 6.25 7.53 20.73
CA GLY A 288 6.23 7.80 22.17
C GLY A 288 5.63 6.67 23.01
N ASN A 289 5.24 5.55 22.41
CA ASN A 289 4.61 4.42 23.12
C ASN A 289 5.57 3.67 24.08
N ASN A 290 6.86 4.01 24.10
CA ASN A 290 7.88 3.40 24.95
C ASN A 290 8.18 4.20 26.23
N ASP A 291 7.69 5.41 26.37
CA ASP A 291 8.10 6.33 27.44
C ASP A 291 7.80 5.82 28.84
N TYR A 292 6.60 5.26 29.06
CA TYR A 292 6.23 4.71 30.37
C TYR A 292 7.16 3.56 30.78
N ALA A 293 7.45 2.63 29.85
CA ALA A 293 8.32 1.50 30.12
C ALA A 293 9.76 1.97 30.45
N ALA A 294 10.28 2.93 29.70
CA ALA A 294 11.60 3.51 29.94
C ALA A 294 11.67 4.21 31.30
N ARG A 295 10.65 4.99 31.69
CA ARG A 295 10.55 5.65 33.00
C ARG A 295 10.48 4.63 34.14
N LEU A 296 9.70 3.57 33.98
CA LEU A 296 9.60 2.49 34.98
C LEU A 296 10.93 1.75 35.15
N LEU A 297 11.63 1.43 34.05
CA LEU A 297 12.97 0.84 34.09
C LEU A 297 13.97 1.73 34.83
N ALA A 298 13.96 3.04 34.59
CA ALA A 298 14.80 3.98 35.31
C ALA A 298 14.51 3.96 36.82
N LYS A 299 13.23 3.92 37.20
CA LYS A 299 12.82 3.82 38.60
C LYS A 299 13.21 2.50 39.26
N MET A 300 13.08 1.38 38.56
CA MET A 300 13.54 0.08 39.09
C MET A 300 15.04 0.08 39.29
N ARG A 301 15.84 0.60 38.35
CA ARG A 301 17.30 0.73 38.52
C ARG A 301 17.68 1.62 39.71
N GLN A 302 16.94 2.71 39.94
CA GLN A 302 17.10 3.52 41.14
C GLN A 302 16.81 2.73 42.39
N GLY A 303 15.73 1.93 42.43
CA GLY A 303 15.29 1.19 43.60
C GLY A 303 16.25 0.08 44.03
N PHE A 304 16.81 -0.70 43.11
CA PHE A 304 17.69 -1.80 43.46
C PHE A 304 19.19 -1.45 43.45
N GLY A 305 19.59 -0.44 42.65
CA GLY A 305 21.03 -0.11 42.48
C GLY A 305 21.43 1.30 42.86
N GLY A 306 20.49 2.15 43.33
CA GLY A 306 20.75 3.54 43.66
C GLY A 306 21.12 4.43 42.46
N HIS A 307 20.88 3.96 41.24
CA HIS A 307 21.21 4.72 40.02
C HIS A 307 20.43 6.03 39.95
N ALA A 308 21.08 7.11 39.53
CA ALA A 308 20.42 8.40 39.34
C ALA A 308 19.34 8.32 38.24
N VAL A 309 18.19 8.94 38.49
CA VAL A 309 17.13 9.16 37.49
C VAL A 309 17.26 10.57 36.98
N VAL A 310 17.28 10.74 35.66
CA VAL A 310 17.26 12.06 35.03
C VAL A 310 15.82 12.60 35.13
N ALA A 311 15.63 13.72 35.81
CA ALA A 311 14.34 14.37 35.93
C ALA A 311 14.04 15.19 34.64
N GLU A 312 12.80 15.22 34.21
CA GLU A 312 12.36 16.20 33.20
C GLU A 312 12.43 17.60 33.81
N PRO A 313 12.84 18.65 33.04
CA PRO A 313 12.74 20.00 33.49
C PRO A 313 11.30 20.33 33.89
N ALA A 314 11.09 20.91 35.05
CA ALA A 314 9.77 21.39 35.48
C ALA A 314 9.29 22.45 34.50
N GLY A 315 8.30 22.18 33.66
CA GLY A 315 7.66 23.13 32.77
C GLY A 315 7.74 22.85 31.30
N GLY A 316 7.03 21.81 30.85
CA GLY A 316 6.66 21.60 29.48
C GLY A 316 5.22 21.10 29.45
N THR A 317 4.25 22.03 29.47
CA THR A 317 2.86 21.68 29.12
C THR A 317 2.84 21.25 27.68
N ALA A 318 2.51 19.98 27.46
CA ALA A 318 2.18 19.46 26.13
C ALA A 318 1.01 20.30 25.57
N GLY A 319 1.25 20.97 24.44
CA GLY A 319 0.26 21.58 23.60
C GLY A 319 -0.12 20.62 22.47
#